data_0c28652f7b31d09ada6ee0992cc35942
#
_entry.id   0c28652f7b31d09ada6ee0992cc35942
#
_cell.length_a   1.000
_cell.length_b   1.000
_cell.length_c   1.000
_cell.angle_alpha   90.00
_cell.angle_beta   90.00
_cell.angle_gamma   90.00
#
_symmetry.space_group_name_H-M   'P 1'
#
loop_
_entity.id
_entity.type
_entity.pdbx_description
1 polymer ?
#
loop_
_entity_poly.entity_id
_entity_poly.type
_entity_poly.pdbx_seq_one_letter_code
_entity_poly.pdbx_strand_id
1 'polypeptide(L)'
;MSRTASKQRSTAETQIELSLDLDGGASGAETGVGFLDHMLDLLARHGRLGLEVKASGDLETGAHHTVEDVGIVLGQALDEALGDRAGIRRYGSALVPMDESLAECAIDISGRPLCVFDAELPATSIAGFDTELAEEFFRAVANSAKLTLHVSVRYGANAHHMIEACFKAFARALRVAVSIDPEESGVPSTKGTLSE
;
A
#
# COMPACT_ATOMS: atom_id res chain seq x y z
N MET A 1 19.30 11.75 -3.59
CA MET A 1 18.63 12.01 -2.28
C MET A 1 18.14 10.68 -1.76
N SER A 2 18.14 10.48 -0.44
CA SER A 2 17.56 9.27 0.17
C SER A 2 16.05 9.32 -0.01
N ARG A 3 15.44 8.25 -0.53
CA ARG A 3 13.98 8.11 -0.71
C ARG A 3 13.38 7.33 0.46
N THR A 4 13.63 7.85 1.66
CA THR A 4 13.23 7.23 2.93
C THR A 4 12.31 8.15 3.73
N ALA A 5 11.44 7.58 4.53
CA ALA A 5 10.60 8.29 5.49
C ALA A 5 10.42 7.47 6.76
N SER A 6 10.24 8.16 7.88
CA SER A 6 9.82 7.55 9.14
C SER A 6 8.65 8.33 9.71
N LYS A 7 7.60 7.63 10.07
CA LYS A 7 6.34 8.19 10.58
C LYS A 7 5.94 7.56 11.88
N GLN A 8 5.35 8.37 12.73
CA GLN A 8 4.71 7.93 13.97
C GLN A 8 3.30 8.53 14.03
N ARG A 9 2.34 7.74 14.48
CA ARG A 9 0.98 8.17 14.75
C ARG A 9 0.54 7.60 16.09
N SER A 10 -0.03 8.44 16.93
CA SER A 10 -0.60 8.04 18.21
C SER A 10 -1.98 8.68 18.36
N THR A 11 -2.98 7.86 18.56
CA THR A 11 -4.36 8.24 18.85
C THR A 11 -4.79 7.65 20.19
N ALA A 12 -6.06 7.76 20.55
CA ALA A 12 -6.61 7.03 21.69
C ALA A 12 -6.79 5.52 21.41
N GLU A 13 -6.80 5.14 20.13
CA GLU A 13 -7.11 3.79 19.64
C GLU A 13 -5.87 3.03 19.19
N THR A 14 -4.88 3.74 18.61
CA THR A 14 -3.70 3.10 18.01
C THR A 14 -2.40 3.85 18.30
N GLN A 15 -1.30 3.11 18.29
CA GLN A 15 0.07 3.64 18.26
C GLN A 15 0.83 2.94 17.13
N ILE A 16 1.38 3.70 16.20
CA ILE A 16 2.05 3.17 15.01
C ILE A 16 3.40 3.85 14.82
N GLU A 17 4.41 3.04 14.56
CA GLU A 17 5.73 3.45 14.10
C GLU A 17 6.01 2.75 12.78
N LEU A 18 6.41 3.51 11.76
CA LEU A 18 6.68 2.97 10.44
C LEU A 18 7.90 3.65 9.83
N SER A 19 8.81 2.84 9.28
CA SER A 19 9.89 3.31 8.42
C SER A 19 9.78 2.69 7.03
N LEU A 20 10.03 3.50 6.01
CA LEU A 20 9.94 3.14 4.60
C LEU A 20 11.19 3.57 3.86
N ASP A 21 11.73 2.69 3.02
CA ASP A 21 12.78 2.97 2.04
C ASP A 21 12.32 2.45 0.66
N LEU A 22 12.18 3.35 -0.31
CA LEU A 22 11.74 3.01 -1.66
C LEU A 22 12.78 2.24 -2.48
N ASP A 23 14.05 2.26 -2.03
CA ASP A 23 15.18 1.63 -2.72
C ASP A 23 15.58 0.27 -2.11
N GLY A 24 14.84 -0.17 -1.08
CA GLY A 24 15.01 -1.46 -0.41
C GLY A 24 15.70 -1.34 0.95
N GLY A 25 15.72 -2.42 1.71
CA GLY A 25 16.29 -2.42 3.05
C GLY A 25 15.71 -3.52 3.94
N ALA A 26 15.77 -3.32 5.25
CA ALA A 26 15.15 -4.20 6.24
C ALA A 26 13.62 -4.17 6.10
N SER A 27 12.99 -5.28 6.44
CA SER A 27 11.53 -5.38 6.45
C SER A 27 11.05 -6.26 7.59
N GLY A 28 9.88 -5.92 8.14
CA GLY A 28 9.18 -6.67 9.16
C GLY A 28 7.92 -5.95 9.60
N ALA A 29 6.90 -6.70 10.00
CA ALA A 29 5.65 -6.15 10.47
C ALA A 29 5.22 -6.83 11.78
N GLU A 30 4.84 -6.03 12.75
CA GLU A 30 4.35 -6.43 14.06
C GLU A 30 3.13 -5.56 14.41
N THR A 31 1.94 -5.90 13.88
CA THR A 31 0.71 -5.10 14.08
C THR A 31 -0.25 -5.72 15.09
N GLY A 32 0.02 -6.95 15.51
CA GLY A 32 -0.91 -7.76 16.31
C GLY A 32 -2.02 -8.41 15.47
N VAL A 33 -2.11 -8.12 14.17
CA VAL A 33 -3.03 -8.72 13.21
C VAL A 33 -2.23 -9.58 12.23
N GLY A 34 -2.08 -10.87 12.50
CA GLY A 34 -1.14 -11.75 11.80
C GLY A 34 -1.34 -11.80 10.28
N PHE A 35 -2.58 -11.67 9.79
CA PHE A 35 -2.82 -11.60 8.36
C PHE A 35 -2.34 -10.28 7.74
N LEU A 36 -2.51 -9.15 8.45
CA LEU A 36 -1.97 -7.87 8.01
C LEU A 36 -0.44 -7.90 7.98
N ASP A 37 0.20 -8.47 9.01
CA ASP A 37 1.66 -8.63 9.06
C ASP A 37 2.16 -9.38 7.82
N HIS A 38 1.50 -10.49 7.47
CA HIS A 38 1.81 -11.25 6.27
C HIS A 38 1.62 -10.42 4.99
N MET A 39 0.56 -9.62 4.89
CA MET A 39 0.33 -8.75 3.72
C MET A 39 1.38 -7.65 3.59
N LEU A 40 1.83 -7.06 4.70
CA LEU A 40 2.89 -6.06 4.71
C LEU A 40 4.26 -6.65 4.34
N ASP A 41 4.56 -7.87 4.79
CA ASP A 41 5.76 -8.60 4.36
C ASP A 41 5.75 -8.89 2.85
N LEU A 42 4.60 -9.26 2.29
CA LEU A 42 4.44 -9.43 0.84
C LEU A 42 4.62 -8.10 0.10
N LEU A 43 4.08 -7.01 0.64
CA LEU A 43 4.25 -5.66 0.09
C LEU A 43 5.73 -5.28 0.03
N ALA A 44 6.46 -5.44 1.12
CA ALA A 44 7.91 -5.19 1.17
C ALA A 44 8.66 -6.06 0.16
N ARG A 45 8.41 -7.36 0.17
CA ARG A 45 9.09 -8.35 -0.66
C ARG A 45 8.89 -8.12 -2.16
N HIS A 46 7.63 -7.98 -2.60
CA HIS A 46 7.28 -7.84 -4.02
C HIS A 46 7.47 -6.41 -4.52
N GLY A 47 7.33 -5.42 -3.64
CA GLY A 47 7.64 -4.01 -3.90
C GLY A 47 9.14 -3.73 -3.93
N ARG A 48 9.97 -4.62 -3.34
CA ARG A 48 11.40 -4.41 -3.07
C ARG A 48 11.65 -3.17 -2.22
N LEU A 49 10.81 -2.99 -1.22
CA LEU A 49 10.85 -1.88 -0.28
C LEU A 49 11.57 -2.31 1.00
N GLY A 50 12.26 -1.40 1.66
CA GLY A 50 12.49 -1.48 3.08
C GLY A 50 11.23 -1.01 3.79
N LEU A 51 10.59 -1.86 4.61
CA LEU A 51 9.34 -1.53 5.31
C LEU A 51 9.34 -2.19 6.68
N GLU A 52 9.49 -1.38 7.71
CA GLU A 52 9.36 -1.84 9.10
C GLU A 52 8.12 -1.19 9.72
N VAL A 53 7.24 -1.99 10.29
CA VAL A 53 5.97 -1.54 10.88
C VAL A 53 5.83 -2.12 12.27
N LYS A 54 5.59 -1.26 13.26
CA LYS A 54 5.14 -1.65 14.60
C LYS A 54 3.84 -0.94 14.90
N ALA A 55 2.82 -1.69 15.28
CA ALA A 55 1.53 -1.13 15.68
C ALA A 55 1.00 -1.82 16.93
N SER A 56 0.30 -1.06 17.74
CA SER A 56 -0.52 -1.53 18.85
C SER A 56 -1.84 -0.80 18.79
N GLY A 57 -2.93 -1.54 18.73
CA GLY A 57 -4.28 -1.00 18.65
C GLY A 57 -5.25 -1.70 19.59
N ASP A 58 -6.47 -1.20 19.65
CA ASP A 58 -7.59 -1.68 20.45
C ASP A 58 -8.27 -2.92 19.82
N LEU A 59 -7.48 -4.00 19.60
CA LEU A 59 -7.91 -5.22 18.90
C LEU A 59 -9.11 -5.92 19.55
N GLU A 60 -9.44 -5.61 20.78
CA GLU A 60 -10.67 -6.07 21.46
C GLU A 60 -11.95 -5.51 20.81
N THR A 61 -11.85 -4.39 20.07
CA THR A 61 -12.97 -3.82 19.29
C THR A 61 -12.98 -4.29 17.85
N GLY A 62 -11.92 -5.02 17.43
CA GLY A 62 -11.68 -5.47 16.06
C GLY A 62 -10.42 -4.85 15.47
N ALA A 63 -10.04 -5.30 14.27
CA ALA A 63 -8.81 -4.85 13.63
C ALA A 63 -8.96 -3.56 12.80
N HIS A 64 -10.17 -2.97 12.73
CA HIS A 64 -10.47 -1.86 11.81
C HIS A 64 -9.51 -0.68 12.00
N HIS A 65 -9.45 -0.13 13.22
CA HIS A 65 -8.63 1.05 13.51
C HIS A 65 -7.15 0.79 13.23
N THR A 66 -6.65 -0.39 13.57
CA THR A 66 -5.25 -0.77 13.31
C THR A 66 -4.96 -0.85 11.81
N VAL A 67 -5.82 -1.49 11.02
CA VAL A 67 -5.64 -1.67 9.58
C VAL A 67 -5.69 -0.32 8.84
N GLU A 68 -6.70 0.49 9.15
CA GLU A 68 -6.86 1.82 8.56
C GLU A 68 -5.68 2.74 8.90
N ASP A 69 -5.32 2.83 10.18
CA ASP A 69 -4.25 3.71 10.64
C ASP A 69 -2.86 3.28 10.12
N VAL A 70 -2.58 1.99 9.99
CA VAL A 70 -1.38 1.49 9.31
C VAL A 70 -1.39 1.93 7.84
N GLY A 71 -2.53 1.84 7.16
CA GLY A 71 -2.69 2.34 5.78
C GLY A 71 -2.43 3.84 5.67
N ILE A 72 -2.95 4.65 6.60
CA ILE A 72 -2.72 6.10 6.67
C ILE A 72 -1.22 6.40 6.83
N VAL A 73 -0.56 5.75 7.79
CA VAL A 73 0.86 6.00 8.10
C VAL A 73 1.75 5.57 6.95
N LEU A 74 1.45 4.43 6.30
CA LEU A 74 2.15 3.98 5.10
C LEU A 74 1.98 4.98 3.95
N GLY A 75 0.77 5.48 3.72
CA GLY A 75 0.52 6.49 2.70
C GLY A 75 1.27 7.79 2.95
N GLN A 76 1.32 8.27 4.19
CA GLN A 76 2.09 9.45 4.58
C GLN A 76 3.60 9.25 4.39
N ALA A 77 4.12 8.06 4.70
CA ALA A 77 5.51 7.72 4.47
C ALA A 77 5.85 7.65 2.97
N LEU A 78 4.95 7.12 2.16
CA LEU A 78 5.08 7.12 0.69
C LEU A 78 5.14 8.55 0.12
N ASP A 79 4.22 9.44 0.52
CA ASP A 79 4.18 10.83 0.04
C ASP A 79 5.48 11.58 0.39
N GLU A 80 6.00 11.38 1.62
CA GLU A 80 7.25 11.98 2.05
C GLU A 80 8.48 11.40 1.34
N ALA A 81 8.57 10.07 1.21
CA ALA A 81 9.70 9.41 0.55
C ALA A 81 9.78 9.71 -0.96
N LEU A 82 8.65 10.01 -1.59
CA LEU A 82 8.57 10.44 -2.99
C LEU A 82 9.04 11.87 -3.21
N GLY A 83 9.05 12.70 -2.18
CA GLY A 83 9.50 14.09 -2.25
C GLY A 83 8.77 14.90 -3.34
N ASP A 84 9.51 15.54 -4.22
CA ASP A 84 9.00 16.33 -5.33
C ASP A 84 8.51 15.48 -6.53
N ARG A 85 8.67 14.13 -6.44
CA ARG A 85 8.28 13.18 -7.49
C ARG A 85 9.02 13.36 -8.82
N ALA A 86 10.19 13.99 -8.80
CA ALA A 86 11.00 14.16 -9.99
C ALA A 86 11.70 12.84 -10.39
N GLY A 87 11.81 12.61 -11.69
CA GLY A 87 12.53 11.47 -12.26
C GLY A 87 11.90 10.09 -12.04
N ILE A 88 10.67 10.01 -11.51
CA ILE A 88 9.97 8.73 -11.35
C ILE A 88 9.19 8.34 -12.60
N ARG A 89 8.89 7.04 -12.77
CA ARG A 89 7.99 6.56 -13.83
C ARG A 89 6.55 7.02 -13.69
N ARG A 90 6.14 7.34 -12.46
CA ARG A 90 4.80 7.81 -12.13
C ARG A 90 3.70 6.75 -12.26
N TYR A 91 3.66 6.02 -13.37
CA TYR A 91 2.64 5.01 -13.63
C TYR A 91 3.20 3.61 -13.40
N GLY A 92 2.39 2.75 -12.80
CA GLY A 92 2.70 1.34 -12.65
C GLY A 92 1.44 0.50 -12.69
N SER A 93 1.55 -0.68 -13.28
CA SER A 93 0.47 -1.66 -13.26
C SER A 93 1.01 -3.08 -13.14
N ALA A 94 0.18 -3.97 -12.60
CA ALA A 94 0.50 -5.38 -12.50
C ALA A 94 -0.78 -6.23 -12.54
N LEU A 95 -0.68 -7.37 -13.21
CA LEU A 95 -1.66 -8.44 -13.19
C LEU A 95 -0.99 -9.64 -12.51
N VAL A 96 -1.57 -10.12 -11.39
CA VAL A 96 -0.93 -11.12 -10.53
C VAL A 96 -1.90 -12.26 -10.22
N PRO A 97 -1.55 -13.50 -10.56
CA PRO A 97 -2.31 -14.66 -10.13
C PRO A 97 -1.88 -15.12 -8.73
N MET A 98 -2.82 -15.66 -7.98
CA MET A 98 -2.60 -16.45 -6.78
C MET A 98 -3.52 -17.65 -6.84
N ASP A 99 -2.97 -18.79 -7.19
CA ASP A 99 -3.72 -20.04 -7.49
C ASP A 99 -4.90 -19.76 -8.45
N GLU A 100 -6.14 -19.92 -8.00
CA GLU A 100 -7.35 -19.72 -8.78
C GLU A 100 -7.80 -18.25 -8.88
N SER A 101 -7.14 -17.36 -8.16
CA SER A 101 -7.48 -15.92 -8.11
C SER A 101 -6.59 -15.10 -9.03
N LEU A 102 -7.14 -14.05 -9.62
CA LEU A 102 -6.40 -13.11 -10.46
C LEU A 102 -6.76 -11.68 -10.09
N ALA A 103 -5.77 -10.92 -9.61
CA ALA A 103 -5.92 -9.51 -9.28
C ALA A 103 -5.12 -8.60 -10.22
N GLU A 104 -5.62 -7.40 -10.40
CA GLU A 104 -5.01 -6.32 -11.18
C GLU A 104 -4.88 -5.06 -10.33
N CYS A 105 -3.78 -4.35 -10.49
CA CYS A 105 -3.57 -3.05 -9.87
C CYS A 105 -2.98 -2.07 -10.87
N ALA A 106 -3.49 -0.82 -10.87
CA ALA A 106 -2.93 0.31 -11.59
C ALA A 106 -2.77 1.51 -10.67
N ILE A 107 -1.61 2.17 -10.76
CA ILE A 107 -1.24 3.32 -9.92
C ILE A 107 -0.85 4.49 -10.83
N ASP A 108 -1.35 5.68 -10.52
CA ASP A 108 -0.82 6.97 -10.94
C ASP A 108 -0.40 7.77 -9.70
N ILE A 109 0.88 8.11 -9.57
CA ILE A 109 1.39 9.01 -8.54
C ILE A 109 1.01 10.44 -8.93
N SER A 110 -0.29 10.70 -8.91
CA SER A 110 -0.93 11.87 -9.53
C SER A 110 -0.95 13.13 -8.65
N GLY A 111 -0.70 12.99 -7.34
CA GLY A 111 -0.96 14.03 -6.36
C GLY A 111 -2.45 14.18 -5.98
N ARG A 112 -3.33 13.37 -6.55
CA ARG A 112 -4.80 13.43 -6.32
C ARG A 112 -5.28 12.12 -5.71
N PRO A 113 -5.82 12.14 -4.48
CA PRO A 113 -6.30 10.94 -3.81
C PRO A 113 -7.55 10.39 -4.50
N LEU A 114 -7.48 9.14 -4.93
CA LEU A 114 -8.62 8.36 -5.42
C LEU A 114 -8.31 6.87 -5.26
N CYS A 115 -9.21 6.12 -4.65
CA CYS A 115 -9.14 4.66 -4.63
C CYS A 115 -10.40 4.09 -5.29
N VAL A 116 -10.20 3.23 -6.27
CA VAL A 116 -11.24 2.36 -6.84
C VAL A 116 -10.88 0.94 -6.47
N PHE A 117 -11.69 0.34 -5.60
CA PHE A 117 -11.55 -1.05 -5.18
C PHE A 117 -12.73 -1.83 -5.74
N ASP A 118 -12.47 -2.66 -6.75
CA ASP A 118 -13.47 -3.47 -7.46
C ASP A 118 -13.20 -4.96 -7.24
N ALA A 119 -13.61 -5.45 -6.06
CA ALA A 119 -13.44 -6.84 -5.67
C ALA A 119 -14.64 -7.32 -4.83
N GLU A 120 -15.37 -8.28 -5.35
CA GLU A 120 -16.43 -8.97 -4.60
C GLU A 120 -15.79 -10.04 -3.70
N LEU A 121 -15.27 -9.61 -2.55
CA LEU A 121 -14.66 -10.52 -1.59
C LEU A 121 -15.72 -11.29 -0.80
N PRO A 122 -15.58 -12.60 -0.59
CA PRO A 122 -16.43 -13.33 0.35
C PRO A 122 -16.34 -12.71 1.74
N ALA A 123 -17.47 -12.39 2.35
CA ALA A 123 -17.51 -11.84 3.71
C ALA A 123 -17.09 -12.91 4.73
N THR A 124 -15.90 -12.79 5.27
CA THR A 124 -15.32 -13.71 6.25
C THR A 124 -14.22 -13.02 7.05
N SER A 125 -13.68 -13.71 8.05
CA SER A 125 -12.51 -13.26 8.83
C SER A 125 -11.35 -14.22 8.66
N ILE A 126 -10.16 -13.69 8.38
CA ILE A 126 -8.92 -14.45 8.20
C ILE A 126 -7.98 -14.09 9.34
N ALA A 127 -7.87 -14.95 10.36
CA ALA A 127 -7.02 -14.72 11.53
C ALA A 127 -7.25 -13.34 12.19
N GLY A 128 -8.51 -12.92 12.35
CA GLY A 128 -8.90 -11.64 12.94
C GLY A 128 -8.88 -10.45 11.98
N PHE A 129 -8.60 -10.67 10.71
CA PHE A 129 -8.69 -9.68 9.64
C PHE A 129 -9.99 -9.93 8.86
N ASP A 130 -10.98 -9.07 9.02
CA ASP A 130 -12.22 -9.12 8.25
C ASP A 130 -11.95 -8.68 6.81
N THR A 131 -12.50 -9.41 5.83
CA THR A 131 -12.13 -9.22 4.41
C THR A 131 -12.46 -7.83 3.87
N GLU A 132 -13.45 -7.14 4.43
CA GLU A 132 -13.78 -5.75 4.11
C GLU A 132 -12.65 -4.76 4.43
N LEU A 133 -11.76 -5.10 5.39
CA LEU A 133 -10.64 -4.25 5.78
C LEU A 133 -9.58 -4.11 4.68
N ALA A 134 -9.59 -5.00 3.68
CA ALA A 134 -8.70 -4.84 2.52
C ALA A 134 -9.00 -3.56 1.75
N GLU A 135 -10.27 -3.25 1.52
CA GLU A 135 -10.67 -1.99 0.88
C GLU A 135 -10.27 -0.77 1.72
N GLU A 136 -10.52 -0.82 3.04
CA GLU A 136 -10.17 0.27 3.95
C GLU A 136 -8.65 0.54 3.96
N PHE A 137 -7.83 -0.50 3.97
CA PHE A 137 -6.38 -0.37 3.87
C PHE A 137 -5.95 0.36 2.58
N PHE A 138 -6.41 -0.11 1.41
CA PHE A 138 -6.02 0.50 0.13
C PHE A 138 -6.54 1.93 -0.02
N ARG A 139 -7.74 2.21 0.49
CA ARG A 139 -8.32 3.55 0.54
C ARG A 139 -7.49 4.49 1.40
N ALA A 140 -7.10 4.05 2.60
CA ALA A 140 -6.27 4.81 3.53
C ALA A 140 -4.89 5.14 2.92
N VAL A 141 -4.24 4.14 2.29
CA VAL A 141 -2.97 4.32 1.58
C VAL A 141 -3.11 5.33 0.43
N ALA A 142 -4.11 5.14 -0.46
CA ALA A 142 -4.29 6.00 -1.62
C ALA A 142 -4.56 7.47 -1.23
N ASN A 143 -5.39 7.67 -0.21
CA ASN A 143 -5.73 9.01 0.28
C ASN A 143 -4.51 9.71 0.88
N SER A 144 -3.75 9.01 1.72
CA SER A 144 -2.63 9.60 2.46
C SER A 144 -1.38 9.79 1.58
N ALA A 145 -1.17 8.93 0.59
CA ALA A 145 -0.08 9.05 -0.39
C ALA A 145 -0.43 9.94 -1.58
N LYS A 146 -1.69 10.40 -1.68
CA LYS A 146 -2.22 11.18 -2.80
C LYS A 146 -2.03 10.45 -4.13
N LEU A 147 -2.40 9.17 -4.16
CA LEU A 147 -2.36 8.31 -5.33
C LEU A 147 -3.75 8.21 -5.98
N THR A 148 -3.77 8.08 -7.30
CA THR A 148 -4.89 7.45 -7.98
C THR A 148 -4.59 5.96 -8.05
N LEU A 149 -5.38 5.15 -7.34
CA LEU A 149 -5.18 3.72 -7.17
C LEU A 149 -6.42 2.97 -7.66
N HIS A 150 -6.23 2.01 -8.55
CA HIS A 150 -7.25 1.05 -8.94
C HIS A 150 -6.78 -0.36 -8.57
N VAL A 151 -7.59 -1.09 -7.83
CA VAL A 151 -7.37 -2.49 -7.47
C VAL A 151 -8.62 -3.27 -7.84
N SER A 152 -8.49 -4.33 -8.61
CA SER A 152 -9.62 -5.19 -8.95
C SER A 152 -9.25 -6.68 -8.88
N VAL A 153 -10.23 -7.50 -8.51
CA VAL A 153 -10.15 -8.96 -8.63
C VAL A 153 -10.97 -9.40 -9.84
N ARG A 154 -10.32 -9.92 -10.85
CA ARG A 154 -10.95 -10.38 -12.08
C ARG A 154 -11.82 -11.61 -11.86
N TYR A 155 -11.33 -12.53 -11.04
CA TYR A 155 -12.00 -13.73 -10.55
C TYR A 155 -11.19 -14.34 -9.41
N GLY A 156 -11.86 -15.15 -8.58
CA GLY A 156 -11.30 -15.87 -7.45
C GLY A 156 -12.41 -16.52 -6.64
N ALA A 157 -12.06 -17.38 -5.71
CA ALA A 157 -13.00 -18.04 -4.81
C ALA A 157 -12.54 -18.04 -3.35
N ASN A 158 -11.24 -18.15 -3.11
CA ASN A 158 -10.66 -18.11 -1.77
C ASN A 158 -10.34 -16.68 -1.38
N ALA A 159 -10.99 -16.15 -0.35
CA ALA A 159 -10.79 -14.78 0.12
C ALA A 159 -9.32 -14.44 0.45
N HIS A 160 -8.58 -15.39 1.05
CA HIS A 160 -7.14 -15.22 1.31
C HIS A 160 -6.37 -15.02 0.00
N HIS A 161 -6.56 -15.91 -0.99
CA HIS A 161 -5.89 -15.79 -2.29
C HIS A 161 -6.24 -14.50 -3.02
N MET A 162 -7.50 -14.07 -2.96
CA MET A 162 -7.96 -12.83 -3.59
C MET A 162 -7.27 -11.60 -2.98
N ILE A 163 -7.25 -11.50 -1.64
CA ILE A 163 -6.60 -10.37 -0.94
C ILE A 163 -5.09 -10.40 -1.14
N GLU A 164 -4.46 -11.57 -1.01
CA GLU A 164 -3.02 -11.71 -1.22
C GLU A 164 -2.62 -11.34 -2.66
N ALA A 165 -3.42 -11.70 -3.65
CA ALA A 165 -3.22 -11.30 -5.04
C ALA A 165 -3.30 -9.76 -5.20
N CYS A 166 -4.22 -9.08 -4.52
CA CYS A 166 -4.34 -7.63 -4.51
C CYS A 166 -3.07 -6.96 -3.92
N PHE A 167 -2.59 -7.43 -2.77
CA PHE A 167 -1.38 -6.89 -2.15
C PHE A 167 -0.13 -7.11 -3.01
N LYS A 168 0.01 -8.27 -3.64
CA LYS A 168 1.10 -8.56 -4.58
C LYS A 168 1.01 -7.69 -5.85
N ALA A 169 -0.20 -7.49 -6.39
CA ALA A 169 -0.42 -6.64 -7.55
C ALA A 169 -0.08 -5.18 -7.22
N PHE A 170 -0.55 -4.67 -6.08
CA PHE A 170 -0.22 -3.34 -5.59
C PHE A 170 1.29 -3.17 -5.40
N ALA A 171 1.96 -4.10 -4.72
CA ALA A 171 3.40 -4.06 -4.48
C ALA A 171 4.20 -3.97 -5.79
N ARG A 172 3.84 -4.78 -6.79
CA ARG A 172 4.51 -4.79 -8.09
C ARG A 172 4.23 -3.53 -8.92
N ALA A 173 2.99 -3.04 -8.90
CA ALA A 173 2.62 -1.78 -9.55
C ALA A 173 3.34 -0.60 -8.90
N LEU A 174 3.37 -0.54 -7.56
CA LEU A 174 4.07 0.49 -6.81
C LEU A 174 5.56 0.52 -7.13
N ARG A 175 6.21 -0.65 -7.14
CA ARG A 175 7.62 -0.76 -7.50
C ARG A 175 7.93 -0.14 -8.88
N VAL A 176 7.05 -0.34 -9.85
CA VAL A 176 7.21 0.27 -11.18
C VAL A 176 6.99 1.78 -11.12
N ALA A 177 5.91 2.22 -10.47
CA ALA A 177 5.54 3.62 -10.41
C ALA A 177 6.60 4.51 -9.72
N VAL A 178 7.21 4.00 -8.62
CA VAL A 178 8.24 4.74 -7.86
C VAL A 178 9.64 4.62 -8.45
N SER A 179 9.87 3.72 -9.42
CA SER A 179 11.22 3.53 -9.99
C SER A 179 11.67 4.78 -10.74
N ILE A 180 12.98 5.06 -10.66
CA ILE A 180 13.58 6.15 -11.41
C ILE A 180 13.62 5.79 -12.89
N ASP A 181 13.17 6.72 -13.74
CA ASP A 181 13.27 6.63 -15.18
C ASP A 181 14.47 7.46 -15.65
N PRO A 182 15.51 6.83 -16.23
CA PRO A 182 16.70 7.56 -16.67
C PRO A 182 16.44 8.54 -17.82
N GLU A 183 15.30 8.41 -18.50
CA GLU A 183 14.91 9.30 -19.59
C GLU A 183 14.07 10.50 -19.11
N GLU A 184 13.60 10.48 -17.85
CA GLU A 184 12.82 11.56 -17.23
C GLU A 184 13.73 12.47 -16.41
N SER A 185 13.82 13.74 -16.78
CA SER A 185 14.70 14.72 -16.12
C SER A 185 14.01 15.63 -15.11
N GLY A 186 12.71 15.54 -14.98
CA GLY A 186 11.90 16.42 -14.12
C GLY A 186 10.71 15.72 -13.52
N VAL A 187 9.69 16.51 -13.17
CA VAL A 187 8.40 15.97 -12.74
C VAL A 187 7.65 15.45 -13.98
N PRO A 188 7.25 14.17 -14.03
CA PRO A 188 6.62 13.57 -15.20
C PRO A 188 5.16 14.05 -15.37
N SER A 189 5.00 15.34 -15.64
CA SER A 189 3.71 16.01 -15.78
C SER A 189 3.82 17.20 -16.73
N THR A 190 2.89 17.32 -17.66
CA THR A 190 2.77 18.49 -18.53
C THR A 190 2.44 19.79 -17.77
N LYS A 191 2.00 19.66 -16.50
CA LYS A 191 1.75 20.79 -15.59
C LYS A 191 3.01 21.23 -14.85
N GLY A 192 4.11 20.46 -14.90
CA GLY A 192 5.35 20.72 -14.17
C GLY A 192 5.27 20.38 -12.67
N THR A 193 4.16 19.88 -12.18
CA THR A 193 3.95 19.47 -10.78
C THR A 193 3.01 18.28 -10.67
N LEU A 194 3.19 17.48 -9.61
CA LEU A 194 2.30 16.40 -9.13
C LEU A 194 1.90 16.61 -7.66
N SER A 195 2.10 17.80 -7.15
CA SER A 195 1.61 18.27 -5.85
C SER A 195 0.67 19.45 -6.08
N GLU A 196 -0.42 19.52 -5.33
CA GLU A 196 -1.25 20.72 -5.25
C GLU A 196 -0.65 21.72 -4.28
#